data_44c7bbbc1702068abba1d7b8b93f86cc
#
_entry.id   44c7bbbc1702068abba1d7b8b93f86cc
#
_cell.length_a   1.000
_cell.length_b   1.000
_cell.length_c   1.000
_cell.angle_alpha   90.00
_cell.angle_beta   90.00
_cell.angle_gamma   90.00
#
_symmetry.space_group_name_H-M   'P 1'
#
loop_
_entity.id
_entity.type
_entity.pdbx_description
1 polymer ?
#
loop_
_entity_poly.entity_id
_entity_poly.type
_entity_poly.pdbx_seq_one_letter_code
_entity_poly.pdbx_strand_id
1 'polypeptide(L)'
;MGNIIDYARTETRSFEALPFREADALVLAQLSYDEVPECVLLLDDLVAKYGTLQARAKQFDIRRPIASLRMLRKPPFGGVTIARADDELNHDKPVADHDVENVGLVDPQVTHDFYHAVAANPRFSDVEMSAYCEQFDGDAQTQFAAVTFRLPSGTLVVAFRGTDDSLVGWKEDFNMAFQYPVPAQVSAAEYLKKVASLWGGPILLTGHSKGGNLAVYAAMNAEDEIKDRIECIYSLDGPGFPEEVVKSFEYASVSDRIVKIVPDSSEVGMVFETPERCVVVKSDVDGIMQHFAFSWQMHGGEFAKAEDVADSSVVFNKSLNGWLSGLSKEQREHAVDALFSVLEASGAGSISAIVAAGPKVIPEMLGTYVGLSSADRRNINQALVILLQAALARNPKVQRK
;
A
#
# COMPACT_ATOMS: atom_id res chain seq x y z
N MET A 1 -21.30 -2.09 -14.73
CA MET A 1 -20.32 -2.54 -13.75
C MET A 1 -19.86 -1.28 -13.02
N GLY A 2 -19.71 -1.33 -11.74
CA GLY A 2 -19.18 -0.24 -10.92
C GLY A 2 -17.73 -0.51 -10.54
N ASN A 3 -17.19 0.34 -9.68
CA ASN A 3 -15.86 0.19 -9.08
C ASN A 3 -15.96 0.30 -7.54
N ILE A 4 -14.82 0.48 -6.86
CA ILE A 4 -14.78 0.58 -5.41
C ILE A 4 -15.53 1.81 -4.86
N ILE A 5 -15.63 2.91 -5.64
CA ILE A 5 -16.40 4.09 -5.24
C ILE A 5 -17.90 3.77 -5.25
N ASP A 6 -18.37 3.02 -6.25
CA ASP A 6 -19.76 2.55 -6.28
C ASP A 6 -20.05 1.58 -5.14
N TYR A 7 -19.10 0.71 -4.80
CA TYR A 7 -19.19 -0.15 -3.62
C TYR A 7 -19.32 0.66 -2.34
N ALA A 8 -18.43 1.65 -2.14
CA ALA A 8 -18.48 2.55 -1.00
C ALA A 8 -19.80 3.35 -0.90
N ARG A 9 -20.49 3.59 -2.00
CA ARG A 9 -21.78 4.29 -2.02
C ARG A 9 -22.98 3.37 -1.81
N THR A 10 -22.89 2.09 -2.19
CA THR A 10 -24.07 1.23 -2.32
C THR A 10 -24.12 0.03 -1.38
N GLU A 11 -22.98 -0.47 -0.88
CA GLU A 11 -22.97 -1.59 0.06
C GLU A 11 -23.17 -1.08 1.50
N THR A 12 -24.42 -1.12 1.94
CA THR A 12 -24.82 -0.56 3.25
C THR A 12 -25.03 -1.60 4.34
N ARG A 13 -24.88 -2.91 4.03
CA ARG A 13 -25.03 -3.98 5.00
C ARG A 13 -23.94 -3.92 6.07
N SER A 14 -24.31 -4.01 7.34
CA SER A 14 -23.35 -4.04 8.44
C SER A 14 -22.40 -5.24 8.35
N PHE A 15 -21.27 -5.20 9.04
CA PHE A 15 -20.31 -6.32 9.12
C PHE A 15 -20.90 -7.57 9.82
N GLU A 16 -22.00 -7.44 10.57
CA GLU A 16 -22.74 -8.58 11.11
C GLU A 16 -23.59 -9.27 10.03
N ALA A 17 -24.25 -8.49 9.16
CA ALA A 17 -25.10 -8.99 8.08
C ALA A 17 -24.28 -9.51 6.90
N LEU A 18 -23.14 -8.88 6.62
CA LEU A 18 -22.20 -9.27 5.60
C LEU A 18 -20.78 -9.16 6.20
N PRO A 19 -20.12 -10.29 6.54
CA PRO A 19 -18.79 -10.29 7.11
C PRO A 19 -17.76 -9.52 6.26
N PHE A 20 -16.67 -9.12 6.88
CA PHE A 20 -15.56 -8.43 6.21
C PHE A 20 -14.99 -9.27 5.05
N ARG A 21 -14.69 -8.64 3.93
CA ARG A 21 -14.21 -9.30 2.72
C ARG A 21 -13.25 -8.44 1.90
N GLU A 22 -12.82 -8.96 0.76
CA GLU A 22 -11.79 -8.37 -0.10
C GLU A 22 -12.08 -6.92 -0.52
N ALA A 23 -13.35 -6.61 -0.80
CA ALA A 23 -13.76 -5.25 -1.17
C ALA A 23 -13.56 -4.26 -0.01
N ASP A 24 -13.89 -4.69 1.22
CA ASP A 24 -13.67 -3.87 2.41
C ASP A 24 -12.18 -3.67 2.68
N ALA A 25 -11.39 -4.72 2.45
CA ALA A 25 -9.93 -4.64 2.58
C ALA A 25 -9.35 -3.59 1.61
N LEU A 26 -9.86 -3.54 0.36
CA LEU A 26 -9.45 -2.52 -0.59
C LEU A 26 -9.91 -1.12 -0.17
N VAL A 27 -11.15 -0.97 0.34
CA VAL A 27 -11.63 0.32 0.88
C VAL A 27 -10.68 0.84 1.95
N LEU A 28 -10.37 0.04 2.96
CA LEU A 28 -9.52 0.49 4.07
C LEU A 28 -8.06 0.66 3.65
N ALA A 29 -7.57 -0.12 2.67
CA ALA A 29 -6.25 0.08 2.08
C ALA A 29 -6.17 1.42 1.32
N GLN A 30 -7.21 1.80 0.57
CA GLN A 30 -7.23 3.07 -0.15
C GLN A 30 -7.34 4.28 0.80
N LEU A 31 -8.09 4.17 1.90
CA LEU A 31 -8.13 5.24 2.90
C LEU A 31 -6.77 5.52 3.56
N SER A 32 -5.82 4.59 3.51
CA SER A 32 -4.47 4.84 4.05
C SER A 32 -3.62 5.78 3.17
N TYR A 33 -4.07 6.10 1.95
CA TYR A 33 -3.40 7.07 1.07
C TYR A 33 -3.89 8.49 1.28
N ASP A 34 -5.05 8.66 1.90
CA ASP A 34 -5.61 9.98 2.14
C ASP A 34 -4.94 10.68 3.33
N GLU A 35 -5.13 11.97 3.40
CA GLU A 35 -4.70 12.77 4.55
C GLU A 35 -5.36 12.24 5.83
N VAL A 36 -4.58 12.15 6.90
CA VAL A 36 -5.08 11.72 8.20
C VAL A 36 -5.22 12.94 9.10
N PRO A 37 -6.44 13.26 9.56
CA PRO A 37 -6.67 14.47 10.35
C PRO A 37 -5.99 14.40 11.74
N GLU A 38 -5.65 15.55 12.32
CA GLU A 38 -4.97 15.67 13.61
C GLU A 38 -5.69 15.00 14.78
N CYS A 39 -7.00 14.78 14.65
CA CYS A 39 -7.78 14.08 15.67
C CYS A 39 -7.47 12.56 15.74
N VAL A 40 -6.81 11.99 14.75
CA VAL A 40 -6.36 10.59 14.76
C VAL A 40 -5.07 10.47 15.57
N LEU A 41 -5.08 9.61 16.58
CA LEU A 41 -3.94 9.46 17.48
C LEU A 41 -2.75 8.82 16.77
N LEU A 42 -1.57 9.38 16.99
CA LEU A 42 -0.32 8.81 16.52
C LEU A 42 0.06 7.56 17.30
N LEU A 43 0.66 6.58 16.63
CA LEU A 43 1.12 5.34 17.27
C LEU A 43 2.09 5.60 18.43
N ASP A 44 3.06 6.49 18.24
CA ASP A 44 4.07 6.76 19.24
C ASP A 44 3.48 7.41 20.51
N ASP A 45 2.46 8.26 20.36
CA ASP A 45 1.72 8.82 21.49
C ASP A 45 0.96 7.74 22.27
N LEU A 46 0.33 6.80 21.54
CA LEU A 46 -0.37 5.66 22.15
C LEU A 46 0.60 4.74 22.88
N VAL A 47 1.76 4.43 22.29
CA VAL A 47 2.81 3.63 22.93
C VAL A 47 3.37 4.35 24.16
N ALA A 48 3.62 5.64 24.07
CA ALA A 48 4.10 6.44 25.22
C ALA A 48 3.11 6.45 26.38
N LYS A 49 1.80 6.56 26.09
CA LYS A 49 0.73 6.60 27.10
C LYS A 49 0.34 5.23 27.64
N TYR A 50 0.35 4.18 26.78
CA TYR A 50 -0.29 2.91 27.09
C TYR A 50 0.57 1.67 26.84
N GLY A 51 1.75 1.80 26.24
CA GLY A 51 2.58 0.67 25.83
C GLY A 51 3.12 -0.18 26.98
N THR A 52 3.27 0.40 28.17
CA THR A 52 3.73 -0.32 29.37
C THR A 52 2.74 -0.17 30.52
N LEU A 53 2.75 -1.13 31.46
CA LEU A 53 1.92 -1.04 32.67
C LEU A 53 2.27 0.21 33.48
N GLN A 54 3.54 0.60 33.54
CA GLN A 54 3.98 1.82 34.23
C GLN A 54 3.43 3.07 33.55
N ALA A 55 3.45 3.14 32.23
CA ALA A 55 2.87 4.25 31.47
C ALA A 55 1.36 4.35 31.73
N ARG A 56 0.64 3.23 31.68
CA ARG A 56 -0.79 3.15 32.01
C ARG A 56 -1.09 3.58 33.45
N ALA A 57 -0.27 3.16 34.40
CA ALA A 57 -0.45 3.54 35.80
C ALA A 57 -0.34 5.08 36.02
N LYS A 58 0.48 5.79 35.24
CA LYS A 58 0.58 7.24 35.25
C LYS A 58 -0.70 7.94 34.74
N GLN A 59 -1.52 7.25 33.97
CA GLN A 59 -2.81 7.75 33.44
C GLN A 59 -3.98 7.46 34.41
N PHE A 60 -3.71 6.88 35.59
CA PHE A 60 -4.76 6.53 36.56
C PHE A 60 -5.45 7.77 37.11
N ASP A 61 -6.75 7.89 36.86
CA ASP A 61 -7.60 8.95 37.39
C ASP A 61 -8.41 8.41 38.58
N ILE A 62 -8.13 8.90 39.78
CA ILE A 62 -8.82 8.51 41.01
C ILE A 62 -10.31 8.89 40.98
N ARG A 63 -10.70 9.87 40.13
CA ARG A 63 -12.10 10.28 39.97
C ARG A 63 -12.90 9.29 39.14
N ARG A 64 -12.19 8.42 38.36
CA ARG A 64 -12.77 7.39 37.50
C ARG A 64 -12.09 6.04 37.73
N PRO A 65 -12.14 5.49 38.95
CA PRO A 65 -11.31 4.32 39.31
C PRO A 65 -11.61 3.09 38.49
N ILE A 66 -12.90 2.83 38.19
CA ILE A 66 -13.29 1.65 37.39
C ILE A 66 -12.77 1.74 35.95
N ALA A 67 -12.88 2.93 35.35
CA ALA A 67 -12.36 3.16 34.01
C ALA A 67 -10.83 3.01 33.97
N SER A 68 -10.16 3.57 34.99
CA SER A 68 -8.69 3.48 35.13
C SER A 68 -8.21 2.06 35.34
N LEU A 69 -8.92 1.24 36.14
CA LEU A 69 -8.61 -0.20 36.30
C LEU A 69 -8.82 -1.00 35.01
N ARG A 70 -9.85 -0.67 34.22
CA ARG A 70 -10.06 -1.27 32.91
C ARG A 70 -8.91 -0.91 31.95
N MET A 71 -8.52 0.37 31.92
CA MET A 71 -7.40 0.88 31.09
C MET A 71 -6.07 0.21 31.45
N LEU A 72 -5.82 -0.09 32.72
CA LEU A 72 -4.61 -0.83 33.13
C LEU A 72 -4.51 -2.19 32.48
N ARG A 73 -5.66 -2.88 32.29
CA ARG A 73 -5.73 -4.20 31.66
C ARG A 73 -5.84 -4.13 30.13
N LYS A 74 -6.66 -3.20 29.63
CA LYS A 74 -6.96 -3.04 28.20
C LYS A 74 -6.85 -1.55 27.85
N PRO A 75 -5.77 -1.15 27.17
CA PRO A 75 -5.65 0.23 26.67
C PRO A 75 -6.86 0.63 25.83
N PRO A 76 -7.33 1.90 25.93
CA PRO A 76 -8.38 2.38 25.05
C PRO A 76 -7.87 2.41 23.61
N PHE A 77 -8.75 2.16 22.66
CA PHE A 77 -8.40 2.33 21.26
C PHE A 77 -8.17 3.79 20.92
N GLY A 78 -8.99 4.67 21.52
CA GLY A 78 -8.86 6.11 21.37
C GLY A 78 -9.11 6.59 19.94
N GLY A 79 -9.74 5.74 19.12
CA GLY A 79 -9.98 6.04 17.72
C GLY A 79 -11.06 7.08 17.51
N VAL A 80 -11.02 7.70 16.34
CA VAL A 80 -12.10 8.52 15.78
C VAL A 80 -12.79 7.72 14.68
N THR A 81 -14.09 7.91 14.51
CA THR A 81 -14.81 7.25 13.42
C THR A 81 -14.42 7.85 12.09
N ILE A 82 -14.52 7.04 11.02
CA ILE A 82 -14.24 7.52 9.64
C ILE A 82 -15.13 8.72 9.31
N ALA A 83 -16.42 8.71 9.71
CA ALA A 83 -17.31 9.84 9.52
C ALA A 83 -16.80 11.12 10.18
N ARG A 84 -16.29 11.03 11.42
CA ARG A 84 -15.73 12.19 12.12
C ARG A 84 -14.41 12.67 11.49
N ALA A 85 -13.59 11.76 11.00
CA ALA A 85 -12.35 12.13 10.33
C ALA A 85 -12.64 12.90 9.02
N ASP A 86 -13.66 12.48 8.26
CA ASP A 86 -14.16 13.17 7.08
C ASP A 86 -14.65 14.60 7.38
N ASP A 87 -15.44 14.76 8.46
CA ASP A 87 -15.91 16.07 8.91
C ASP A 87 -14.74 17.03 9.23
N GLU A 88 -13.67 16.55 9.86
CA GLU A 88 -12.48 17.34 10.20
C GLU A 88 -11.68 17.74 8.93
N LEU A 89 -11.63 16.88 7.92
CA LEU A 89 -10.97 17.14 6.64
C LEU A 89 -11.82 18.00 5.69
N ASN A 90 -13.09 18.26 6.04
CA ASN A 90 -14.04 19.04 5.23
C ASN A 90 -14.26 18.49 3.81
N HIS A 91 -14.30 17.18 3.64
CA HIS A 91 -14.54 16.54 2.36
C HIS A 91 -15.95 16.77 1.77
N ASP A 92 -16.83 17.48 2.46
CA ASP A 92 -18.09 18.00 1.93
C ASP A 92 -17.91 19.18 0.97
N LYS A 93 -16.68 19.72 0.84
CA LYS A 93 -16.34 20.84 -0.03
C LYS A 93 -15.46 20.39 -1.19
N PRO A 94 -15.59 21.00 -2.38
CA PRO A 94 -14.69 20.73 -3.49
C PRO A 94 -13.22 21.02 -3.10
N VAL A 95 -12.30 20.18 -3.58
CA VAL A 95 -10.87 20.41 -3.44
C VAL A 95 -10.52 21.74 -4.09
N ALA A 96 -9.94 22.67 -3.34
CA ALA A 96 -9.41 23.90 -3.90
C ALA A 96 -8.06 23.62 -4.58
N ASP A 97 -7.82 24.23 -5.74
CA ASP A 97 -6.65 24.01 -6.61
C ASP A 97 -5.27 24.12 -5.95
N HIS A 98 -5.19 24.47 -4.67
CA HIS A 98 -3.95 24.79 -3.96
C HIS A 98 -3.81 24.10 -2.60
N ASP A 99 -4.77 23.28 -2.16
CA ASP A 99 -4.83 22.80 -0.78
C ASP A 99 -4.56 21.30 -0.60
N VAL A 100 -4.24 20.55 -1.65
CA VAL A 100 -4.01 19.10 -1.54
C VAL A 100 -2.62 18.72 -1.97
N GLU A 101 -1.81 18.28 -1.01
CA GLU A 101 -0.61 17.52 -1.33
C GLU A 101 -1.04 16.17 -1.94
N ASN A 102 -0.60 15.93 -3.16
CA ASN A 102 -0.89 14.70 -3.89
C ASN A 102 -0.17 13.52 -3.22
N VAL A 103 -0.90 12.73 -2.44
CA VAL A 103 -0.36 11.53 -1.80
C VAL A 103 -0.51 10.30 -2.71
N GLY A 104 -0.31 10.47 -4.00
CA GLY A 104 -0.40 9.37 -4.96
C GLY A 104 -0.55 9.86 -6.40
N LEU A 105 -0.66 8.92 -7.33
CA LEU A 105 -0.83 9.19 -8.77
C LEU A 105 -2.32 9.32 -9.18
N VAL A 106 -3.24 9.32 -8.24
CA VAL A 106 -4.68 9.46 -8.46
C VAL A 106 -5.07 10.93 -8.31
N ASP A 107 -6.05 11.37 -9.12
CA ASP A 107 -6.62 12.71 -9.00
C ASP A 107 -7.12 12.95 -7.56
N PRO A 108 -6.67 13.99 -6.87
CA PRO A 108 -7.08 14.31 -5.50
C PRO A 108 -8.59 14.40 -5.31
N GLN A 109 -9.34 14.86 -6.32
CA GLN A 109 -10.79 14.92 -6.24
C GLN A 109 -11.41 13.52 -6.17
N VAL A 110 -10.83 12.53 -6.86
CA VAL A 110 -11.33 11.15 -6.84
C VAL A 110 -11.11 10.51 -5.46
N THR A 111 -9.95 10.71 -4.84
CA THR A 111 -9.66 10.19 -3.50
C THR A 111 -10.56 10.85 -2.46
N HIS A 112 -10.72 12.15 -2.55
CA HIS A 112 -11.60 12.96 -1.70
C HIS A 112 -13.08 12.51 -1.79
N ASP A 113 -13.63 12.38 -3.01
CA ASP A 113 -15.00 11.89 -3.25
C ASP A 113 -15.17 10.44 -2.74
N PHE A 114 -14.12 9.64 -2.85
CA PHE A 114 -14.12 8.28 -2.33
C PHE A 114 -14.15 8.27 -0.80
N TYR A 115 -13.29 9.04 -0.13
CA TYR A 115 -13.28 9.12 1.33
C TYR A 115 -14.65 9.54 1.85
N HIS A 116 -15.21 10.62 1.30
CA HIS A 116 -16.54 11.11 1.67
C HIS A 116 -17.63 10.05 1.46
N ALA A 117 -17.58 9.30 0.35
CA ALA A 117 -18.52 8.20 0.10
C ALA A 117 -18.40 7.09 1.16
N VAL A 118 -17.18 6.74 1.59
CA VAL A 118 -16.93 5.75 2.66
C VAL A 118 -17.46 6.27 4.00
N ALA A 119 -17.17 7.53 4.34
CA ALA A 119 -17.58 8.17 5.58
C ALA A 119 -19.10 8.29 5.73
N ALA A 120 -19.80 8.56 4.62
CA ALA A 120 -21.26 8.65 4.59
C ALA A 120 -21.95 7.29 4.61
N ASN A 121 -21.22 6.17 4.41
CA ASN A 121 -21.79 4.84 4.31
C ASN A 121 -21.96 4.17 5.68
N PRO A 122 -23.17 3.71 6.07
CA PRO A 122 -23.42 3.04 7.35
C PRO A 122 -22.56 1.80 7.61
N ARG A 123 -21.99 1.17 6.57
CA ARG A 123 -21.06 0.06 6.72
C ARG A 123 -19.73 0.49 7.35
N PHE A 124 -19.26 1.70 7.01
CA PHE A 124 -17.93 2.17 7.35
C PHE A 124 -17.90 3.36 8.31
N SER A 125 -18.97 4.16 8.36
CA SER A 125 -19.02 5.41 9.11
C SER A 125 -18.58 5.28 10.57
N ASP A 126 -18.97 4.19 11.23
CA ASP A 126 -18.67 3.90 12.64
C ASP A 126 -17.37 3.09 12.84
N VAL A 127 -16.66 2.76 11.77
CA VAL A 127 -15.32 2.16 11.88
C VAL A 127 -14.38 3.21 12.46
N GLU A 128 -13.70 2.85 13.53
CA GLU A 128 -12.76 3.77 14.20
C GLU A 128 -11.36 3.62 13.60
N MET A 129 -10.63 4.73 13.45
CA MET A 129 -9.24 4.76 13.00
C MET A 129 -8.34 5.36 14.08
N SER A 130 -7.13 4.84 14.23
CA SER A 130 -6.16 5.23 15.26
C SER A 130 -4.76 4.73 14.90
N ALA A 131 -3.77 5.08 15.73
CA ALA A 131 -2.40 4.62 15.61
C ALA A 131 -1.76 4.98 14.26
N TYR A 132 -2.06 6.16 13.72
CA TYR A 132 -1.38 6.61 12.52
C TYR A 132 0.13 6.71 12.75
N CYS A 133 0.90 6.26 11.78
CA CYS A 133 2.35 6.36 11.74
C CYS A 133 2.79 6.69 10.33
N GLU A 134 3.62 7.69 10.18
CA GLU A 134 4.26 8.06 8.94
C GLU A 134 5.74 8.30 9.16
N GLN A 135 6.58 7.80 8.25
CA GLN A 135 8.01 7.97 8.25
C GLN A 135 8.45 8.30 6.83
N PHE A 136 9.12 9.42 6.69
CA PHE A 136 9.73 9.85 5.44
C PHE A 136 11.17 10.27 5.73
N ASP A 137 12.14 9.55 5.12
CA ASP A 137 13.55 9.83 5.27
C ASP A 137 14.26 9.66 3.91
N GLY A 138 14.67 10.79 3.33
CA GLY A 138 15.35 10.82 2.04
C GLY A 138 16.75 10.21 2.09
N ASP A 139 17.46 10.34 3.21
CA ASP A 139 18.82 9.79 3.36
C ASP A 139 18.78 8.26 3.55
N ALA A 140 17.84 7.78 4.36
CA ALA A 140 17.58 6.34 4.55
C ALA A 140 16.77 5.73 3.40
N GLN A 141 16.28 6.53 2.46
CA GLN A 141 15.41 6.12 1.35
C GLN A 141 14.19 5.33 1.85
N THR A 142 13.50 5.89 2.85
CA THR A 142 12.36 5.28 3.51
C THR A 142 11.10 6.10 3.29
N GLN A 143 10.05 5.45 2.78
CA GLN A 143 8.70 6.00 2.76
C GLN A 143 7.74 4.93 3.30
N PHE A 144 7.22 5.17 4.48
CA PHE A 144 6.32 4.25 5.19
C PHE A 144 5.15 5.01 5.80
N ALA A 145 3.94 4.49 5.65
CA ALA A 145 2.81 4.92 6.47
C ALA A 145 1.86 3.75 6.74
N ALA A 146 1.20 3.81 7.88
CA ALA A 146 0.19 2.84 8.28
C ALA A 146 -0.83 3.45 9.24
N VAL A 147 -2.05 2.90 9.21
CA VAL A 147 -3.14 3.24 10.12
C VAL A 147 -3.86 1.97 10.56
N THR A 148 -4.37 1.95 11.78
CA THR A 148 -5.16 0.82 12.28
C THR A 148 -6.61 1.22 12.41
N PHE A 149 -7.48 0.43 11.78
CA PHE A 149 -8.93 0.53 11.93
C PHE A 149 -9.41 -0.51 12.94
N ARG A 150 -10.53 -0.21 13.61
CA ARG A 150 -11.23 -1.14 14.48
C ARG A 150 -12.67 -1.28 14.03
N LEU A 151 -13.04 -2.47 13.63
CA LEU A 151 -14.41 -2.84 13.27
C LEU A 151 -15.31 -2.88 14.52
N PRO A 152 -16.64 -2.75 14.37
CA PRO A 152 -17.58 -2.91 15.48
C PRO A 152 -17.46 -4.25 16.22
N SER A 153 -17.02 -5.32 15.56
CA SER A 153 -16.69 -6.63 16.17
C SER A 153 -15.51 -6.57 17.15
N GLY A 154 -14.69 -5.52 17.09
CA GLY A 154 -13.42 -5.41 17.81
C GLY A 154 -12.22 -5.96 17.03
N THR A 155 -12.41 -6.49 15.83
CA THR A 155 -11.33 -6.90 14.92
C THR A 155 -10.50 -5.67 14.50
N LEU A 156 -9.19 -5.80 14.55
CA LEU A 156 -8.27 -4.78 14.07
C LEU A 156 -7.97 -5.02 12.59
N VAL A 157 -8.04 -3.98 11.79
CA VAL A 157 -7.58 -4.00 10.40
C VAL A 157 -6.39 -3.05 10.29
N VAL A 158 -5.21 -3.60 10.09
CA VAL A 158 -3.99 -2.82 9.90
C VAL A 158 -3.81 -2.58 8.41
N ALA A 159 -3.89 -1.32 8.01
CA ALA A 159 -3.70 -0.91 6.62
C ALA A 159 -2.33 -0.26 6.44
N PHE A 160 -1.54 -0.83 5.53
CA PHE A 160 -0.24 -0.32 5.12
C PHE A 160 -0.39 0.46 3.82
N ARG A 161 0.04 1.72 3.83
CA ARG A 161 0.07 2.56 2.62
C ARG A 161 1.14 2.05 1.65
N GLY A 162 0.82 2.04 0.38
CA GLY A 162 1.79 1.81 -0.67
C GLY A 162 2.65 3.03 -0.94
N THR A 163 3.29 3.05 -2.10
CA THR A 163 4.16 4.13 -2.50
C THR A 163 3.34 5.37 -2.80
N ASP A 164 3.81 6.50 -2.28
CA ASP A 164 3.32 7.83 -2.66
C ASP A 164 3.94 8.28 -4.00
N ASP A 165 3.71 9.54 -4.41
CA ASP A 165 4.26 10.09 -5.64
C ASP A 165 5.75 10.48 -5.54
N SER A 166 6.36 10.41 -4.33
CA SER A 166 7.73 10.86 -4.10
C SER A 166 8.78 9.99 -4.80
N LEU A 167 9.85 10.62 -5.28
CA LEU A 167 10.99 9.88 -5.83
C LEU A 167 11.65 8.97 -4.77
N VAL A 168 11.58 9.33 -3.49
CA VAL A 168 12.09 8.52 -2.37
C VAL A 168 11.31 7.21 -2.27
N GLY A 169 9.97 7.28 -2.28
CA GLY A 169 9.12 6.09 -2.22
C GLY A 169 9.34 5.18 -3.44
N TRP A 170 9.39 5.74 -4.62
CA TRP A 170 9.68 4.97 -5.84
C TRP A 170 11.08 4.35 -5.82
N LYS A 171 12.09 5.06 -5.33
CA LYS A 171 13.44 4.52 -5.20
C LYS A 171 13.47 3.34 -4.22
N GLU A 172 12.77 3.43 -3.09
CA GLU A 172 12.66 2.33 -2.14
C GLU A 172 12.02 1.08 -2.77
N ASP A 173 11.00 1.24 -3.62
CA ASP A 173 10.40 0.12 -4.34
C ASP A 173 11.38 -0.56 -5.29
N PHE A 174 12.16 0.23 -6.04
CA PHE A 174 13.19 -0.30 -6.93
C PHE A 174 14.34 -0.95 -6.15
N ASN A 175 14.63 -0.47 -4.93
CA ASN A 175 15.65 -1.07 -4.07
C ASN A 175 15.29 -2.50 -3.66
N MET A 176 14.00 -2.89 -3.65
CA MET A 176 13.60 -4.29 -3.43
C MET A 176 14.27 -5.28 -4.40
N ALA A 177 14.75 -4.82 -5.56
CA ALA A 177 15.46 -5.65 -6.52
C ALA A 177 16.83 -6.15 -6.01
N PHE A 178 17.42 -5.51 -5.02
CA PHE A 178 18.75 -5.86 -4.49
C PHE A 178 18.86 -5.78 -2.97
N GLN A 179 17.88 -5.18 -2.30
CA GLN A 179 17.86 -5.02 -0.84
C GLN A 179 16.66 -5.76 -0.25
N TYR A 180 16.93 -6.62 0.72
CA TYR A 180 15.91 -7.30 1.52
C TYR A 180 16.44 -7.47 2.95
N PRO A 181 15.68 -7.03 3.98
CA PRO A 181 14.50 -6.16 3.83
C PRO A 181 14.85 -4.71 3.43
N VAL A 182 13.89 -4.00 2.83
CA VAL A 182 13.93 -2.54 2.71
C VAL A 182 13.44 -1.88 4.01
N PRO A 183 13.80 -0.62 4.29
CA PRO A 183 13.45 0.04 5.56
C PRO A 183 11.96 0.03 5.88
N ALA A 184 11.07 0.28 4.90
CA ALA A 184 9.62 0.26 5.10
C ALA A 184 9.10 -1.12 5.55
N GLN A 185 9.71 -2.23 5.09
CA GLN A 185 9.36 -3.57 5.54
C GLN A 185 9.65 -3.74 7.04
N VAL A 186 10.80 -3.29 7.49
CA VAL A 186 11.17 -3.32 8.92
C VAL A 186 10.19 -2.48 9.73
N SER A 187 9.87 -1.27 9.27
CA SER A 187 8.89 -0.38 9.90
C SER A 187 7.50 -1.02 9.99
N ALA A 188 7.09 -1.78 8.97
CA ALA A 188 5.80 -2.48 8.98
C ALA A 188 5.73 -3.58 10.06
N ALA A 189 6.80 -4.36 10.22
CA ALA A 189 6.87 -5.39 11.28
C ALA A 189 6.87 -4.76 12.68
N GLU A 190 7.61 -3.66 12.87
CA GLU A 190 7.62 -2.92 14.14
C GLU A 190 6.26 -2.28 14.43
N TYR A 191 5.60 -1.73 13.42
CA TYR A 191 4.26 -1.17 13.56
C TYR A 191 3.27 -2.23 14.04
N LEU A 192 3.21 -3.38 13.37
CA LEU A 192 2.32 -4.49 13.75
C LEU A 192 2.59 -4.95 15.19
N LYS A 193 3.86 -5.09 15.57
CA LYS A 193 4.26 -5.47 16.94
C LYS A 193 3.75 -4.46 17.98
N LYS A 194 3.92 -3.16 17.74
CA LYS A 194 3.44 -2.09 18.63
C LYS A 194 1.92 -2.13 18.75
N VAL A 195 1.18 -2.20 17.64
CA VAL A 195 -0.29 -2.31 17.61
C VAL A 195 -0.78 -3.53 18.35
N ALA A 196 -0.20 -4.70 18.09
CA ALA A 196 -0.58 -5.96 18.74
C ALA A 196 -0.29 -5.98 20.24
N SER A 197 0.69 -5.21 20.70
CA SER A 197 1.00 -5.03 22.13
C SER A 197 0.00 -4.11 22.86
N LEU A 198 -0.58 -3.15 22.14
CA LEU A 198 -1.59 -2.25 22.69
C LEU A 198 -2.94 -2.92 22.81
N TRP A 199 -3.36 -3.65 21.79
CA TRP A 199 -4.73 -4.16 21.70
C TRP A 199 -4.76 -5.66 21.39
N GLY A 200 -5.67 -6.35 22.06
CA GLY A 200 -5.99 -7.74 21.78
C GLY A 200 -7.05 -7.88 20.68
N GLY A 201 -7.37 -9.12 20.32
CA GLY A 201 -8.40 -9.48 19.37
C GLY A 201 -7.83 -9.96 18.02
N PRO A 202 -8.70 -10.37 17.09
CA PRO A 202 -8.32 -10.77 15.74
C PRO A 202 -7.69 -9.62 14.97
N ILE A 203 -6.82 -9.95 14.03
CA ILE A 203 -6.11 -8.99 13.17
C ILE A 203 -6.31 -9.38 11.71
N LEU A 204 -6.69 -8.41 10.89
CA LEU A 204 -6.63 -8.45 9.45
C LEU A 204 -5.55 -7.48 8.99
N LEU A 205 -4.76 -7.86 8.01
CA LEU A 205 -3.77 -6.99 7.41
C LEU A 205 -4.19 -6.69 5.98
N THR A 206 -3.99 -5.47 5.54
CA THR A 206 -4.29 -5.05 4.17
C THR A 206 -3.31 -4.01 3.68
N GLY A 207 -3.12 -3.96 2.38
CA GLY A 207 -2.36 -2.92 1.71
C GLY A 207 -2.42 -3.09 0.19
N HIS A 208 -2.37 -1.98 -0.51
CA HIS A 208 -2.32 -1.92 -1.96
C HIS A 208 -0.89 -1.60 -2.41
N SER A 209 -0.45 -2.12 -3.56
CA SER A 209 0.89 -1.86 -4.08
C SER A 209 1.98 -2.31 -3.10
N LYS A 210 3.01 -1.50 -2.84
CA LYS A 210 4.01 -1.75 -1.78
C LYS A 210 3.36 -2.13 -0.45
N GLY A 211 2.23 -1.50 -0.09
CA GLY A 211 1.49 -1.80 1.14
C GLY A 211 1.05 -3.27 1.25
N GLY A 212 0.72 -3.92 0.13
CA GLY A 212 0.42 -5.35 0.09
C GLY A 212 1.63 -6.23 0.42
N ASN A 213 2.81 -5.86 -0.06
CA ASN A 213 4.07 -6.51 0.30
C ASN A 213 4.40 -6.27 1.79
N LEU A 214 4.22 -5.03 2.29
CA LEU A 214 4.43 -4.68 3.70
C LEU A 214 3.52 -5.50 4.63
N ALA A 215 2.25 -5.73 4.25
CA ALA A 215 1.31 -6.53 5.01
C ALA A 215 1.79 -7.98 5.17
N VAL A 216 2.25 -8.60 4.09
CA VAL A 216 2.82 -9.96 4.12
C VAL A 216 4.12 -9.99 4.92
N TYR A 217 5.03 -9.01 4.70
CA TYR A 217 6.28 -8.93 5.44
C TYR A 217 6.06 -8.79 6.95
N ALA A 218 5.15 -7.91 7.37
CA ALA A 218 4.82 -7.72 8.78
C ALA A 218 4.28 -9.02 9.41
N ALA A 219 3.40 -9.75 8.69
CA ALA A 219 2.84 -11.01 9.17
C ALA A 219 3.91 -12.08 9.36
N MET A 220 4.76 -12.32 8.35
CA MET A 220 5.74 -13.40 8.40
C MET A 220 6.84 -13.17 9.45
N ASN A 221 7.13 -11.90 9.79
CA ASN A 221 8.12 -11.52 10.81
C ASN A 221 7.51 -11.25 12.19
N ALA A 222 6.20 -11.44 12.36
CA ALA A 222 5.55 -11.31 13.65
C ALA A 222 5.91 -12.47 14.60
N GLU A 223 5.82 -12.22 15.91
CA GLU A 223 5.91 -13.26 16.94
C GLU A 223 4.71 -14.23 16.85
N ASP A 224 4.88 -15.49 17.27
CA ASP A 224 3.86 -16.52 17.09
C ASP A 224 2.50 -16.13 17.71
N GLU A 225 2.52 -15.49 18.91
CA GLU A 225 1.29 -15.03 19.55
C GLU A 225 0.56 -13.95 18.71
N ILE A 226 1.27 -13.19 17.89
CA ILE A 226 0.68 -12.23 16.97
C ILE A 226 0.17 -12.95 15.73
N LYS A 227 0.97 -13.88 15.18
CA LYS A 227 0.56 -14.70 14.02
C LYS A 227 -0.74 -15.45 14.29
N ASP A 228 -0.92 -16.02 15.49
CA ASP A 228 -2.13 -16.74 15.89
C ASP A 228 -3.40 -15.88 15.85
N ARG A 229 -3.25 -14.56 15.90
CA ARG A 229 -4.35 -13.59 15.83
C ARG A 229 -4.62 -13.09 14.41
N ILE A 230 -3.69 -13.30 13.47
CA ILE A 230 -3.86 -12.87 12.08
C ILE A 230 -4.79 -13.85 11.36
N GLU A 231 -5.99 -13.39 11.00
CA GLU A 231 -6.99 -14.20 10.31
C GLU A 231 -6.81 -14.19 8.79
N CYS A 232 -6.43 -13.03 8.23
CA CYS A 232 -6.23 -12.87 6.79
C CYS A 232 -5.25 -11.73 6.47
N ILE A 233 -4.55 -11.85 5.34
CA ILE A 233 -3.58 -10.89 4.82
C ILE A 233 -3.97 -10.58 3.37
N TYR A 234 -4.52 -9.39 3.14
CA TYR A 234 -4.92 -8.94 1.81
C TYR A 234 -3.78 -8.19 1.13
N SER A 235 -3.15 -8.84 0.14
CA SER A 235 -2.14 -8.23 -0.72
C SER A 235 -2.79 -7.81 -2.04
N LEU A 236 -3.08 -6.52 -2.18
CA LEU A 236 -3.83 -5.95 -3.29
C LEU A 236 -2.85 -5.36 -4.31
N ASP A 237 -2.59 -6.11 -5.36
CA ASP A 237 -1.58 -5.85 -6.41
C ASP A 237 -0.20 -5.52 -5.84
N GLY A 238 0.14 -6.12 -4.68
CA GLY A 238 1.45 -5.96 -4.04
C GLY A 238 2.52 -6.83 -4.73
N PRO A 239 3.77 -6.37 -4.88
CA PRO A 239 4.86 -7.20 -5.38
C PRO A 239 5.12 -8.39 -4.44
N GLY A 240 5.67 -9.46 -5.02
CA GLY A 240 6.09 -10.66 -4.28
C GLY A 240 7.40 -10.47 -3.52
N PHE A 241 8.10 -11.58 -3.31
CA PHE A 241 9.37 -11.62 -2.57
C PHE A 241 10.44 -12.36 -3.37
N PRO A 242 11.74 -12.18 -3.04
CA PRO A 242 12.80 -13.03 -3.58
C PRO A 242 12.55 -14.52 -3.34
N GLU A 243 13.04 -15.37 -4.24
CA GLU A 243 12.83 -16.83 -4.20
C GLU A 243 13.24 -17.46 -2.87
N GLU A 244 14.35 -17.02 -2.28
CA GLU A 244 14.82 -17.47 -0.99
C GLU A 244 13.86 -17.13 0.15
N VAL A 245 13.15 -16.01 0.05
CA VAL A 245 12.17 -15.58 1.05
C VAL A 245 10.90 -16.42 0.98
N VAL A 246 10.36 -16.63 -0.21
CA VAL A 246 9.13 -17.47 -0.36
C VAL A 246 9.36 -18.94 0.01
N LYS A 247 10.62 -19.39 0.04
CA LYS A 247 11.00 -20.72 0.51
C LYS A 247 11.31 -20.78 2.02
N SER A 248 11.25 -19.65 2.72
CA SER A 248 11.54 -19.59 4.16
C SER A 248 10.42 -20.16 5.00
N PHE A 249 10.76 -20.54 6.23
CA PHE A 249 9.78 -20.98 7.23
C PHE A 249 8.82 -19.85 7.61
N GLU A 250 9.34 -18.63 7.72
CA GLU A 250 8.58 -17.42 8.07
C GLU A 250 7.46 -17.16 7.06
N TYR A 251 7.78 -17.25 5.77
CA TYR A 251 6.77 -17.12 4.71
C TYR A 251 5.75 -18.25 4.76
N ALA A 252 6.21 -19.49 4.85
CA ALA A 252 5.35 -20.67 4.91
C ALA A 252 4.38 -20.63 6.11
N SER A 253 4.79 -20.00 7.23
CA SER A 253 3.96 -19.91 8.44
C SER A 253 2.71 -19.01 8.29
N VAL A 254 2.62 -18.21 7.23
CA VAL A 254 1.51 -17.28 6.97
C VAL A 254 0.90 -17.42 5.57
N SER A 255 1.52 -18.19 4.69
CA SER A 255 1.15 -18.28 3.26
C SER A 255 -0.29 -18.70 3.00
N ASP A 256 -0.85 -19.56 3.85
CA ASP A 256 -2.25 -20.02 3.78
C ASP A 256 -3.29 -18.94 4.13
N ARG A 257 -2.85 -17.85 4.74
CA ARG A 257 -3.68 -16.69 5.11
C ARG A 257 -3.57 -15.53 4.13
N ILE A 258 -2.71 -15.66 3.10
CA ILE A 258 -2.54 -14.61 2.09
C ILE A 258 -3.65 -14.73 1.05
N VAL A 259 -4.38 -13.63 0.88
CA VAL A 259 -5.32 -13.42 -0.23
C VAL A 259 -4.73 -12.38 -1.15
N LYS A 260 -4.16 -12.83 -2.27
CA LYS A 260 -3.58 -11.96 -3.27
C LYS A 260 -4.60 -11.65 -4.36
N ILE A 261 -4.82 -10.37 -4.61
CA ILE A 261 -5.74 -9.88 -5.65
C ILE A 261 -4.95 -9.02 -6.61
N VAL A 262 -5.05 -9.32 -7.90
CA VAL A 262 -4.34 -8.60 -8.96
C VAL A 262 -5.28 -8.29 -10.13
N PRO A 263 -5.13 -7.16 -10.84
CA PRO A 263 -5.86 -6.95 -12.08
C PRO A 263 -5.36 -7.90 -13.18
N ASP A 264 -6.18 -8.13 -14.21
CA ASP A 264 -5.86 -9.08 -15.28
C ASP A 264 -4.60 -8.72 -16.07
N SER A 265 -4.24 -7.45 -16.13
CA SER A 265 -2.98 -6.99 -16.69
C SER A 265 -2.02 -6.43 -15.62
N SER A 266 -1.94 -7.12 -14.48
CA SER A 266 -1.01 -6.73 -13.40
C SER A 266 0.43 -6.80 -13.86
N GLU A 267 1.17 -5.73 -13.56
CA GLU A 267 2.63 -5.65 -13.72
C GLU A 267 3.30 -5.63 -12.35
N VAL A 268 2.83 -4.79 -11.44
CA VAL A 268 3.40 -4.61 -10.10
C VAL A 268 3.21 -5.87 -9.25
N GLY A 269 1.98 -6.38 -9.17
CA GLY A 269 1.66 -7.56 -8.37
C GLY A 269 2.34 -8.85 -8.83
N MET A 270 2.89 -8.85 -10.05
CA MET A 270 3.59 -9.98 -10.62
C MET A 270 5.13 -9.84 -10.57
N VAL A 271 5.65 -8.77 -9.95
CA VAL A 271 7.11 -8.62 -9.73
C VAL A 271 7.55 -9.58 -8.63
N PHE A 272 8.71 -10.22 -8.78
CA PHE A 272 9.27 -11.27 -7.94
C PHE A 272 8.42 -12.55 -7.87
N GLU A 273 8.66 -13.41 -6.87
CA GLU A 273 7.94 -14.66 -6.69
C GLU A 273 6.64 -14.44 -5.93
N THR A 274 5.55 -14.99 -6.46
CA THR A 274 4.20 -14.91 -5.89
C THR A 274 3.56 -16.29 -5.94
N PRO A 275 3.95 -17.22 -5.01
CA PRO A 275 3.49 -18.60 -5.06
C PRO A 275 2.02 -18.77 -4.63
N GLU A 276 1.43 -17.78 -3.98
CA GLU A 276 0.04 -17.79 -3.56
C GLU A 276 -0.92 -17.70 -4.75
N ARG A 277 -2.08 -18.33 -4.58
CA ARG A 277 -3.13 -18.26 -5.60
C ARG A 277 -3.66 -16.83 -5.71
N CYS A 278 -3.48 -16.20 -6.87
CA CYS A 278 -4.03 -14.90 -7.16
C CYS A 278 -5.52 -14.99 -7.51
N VAL A 279 -6.31 -14.08 -6.97
CA VAL A 279 -7.64 -13.75 -7.46
C VAL A 279 -7.47 -12.67 -8.52
N VAL A 280 -7.75 -13.00 -9.77
CA VAL A 280 -7.59 -12.06 -10.88
C VAL A 280 -8.88 -11.30 -11.10
N VAL A 281 -8.80 -9.96 -11.16
CA VAL A 281 -9.95 -9.06 -11.31
C VAL A 281 -9.87 -8.26 -12.59
N LYS A 282 -11.04 -7.91 -13.13
CA LYS A 282 -11.14 -7.08 -14.33
C LYS A 282 -10.94 -5.61 -13.98
N SER A 283 -10.35 -4.87 -14.91
CA SER A 283 -10.23 -3.41 -14.87
C SER A 283 -10.97 -2.77 -16.04
N ASP A 284 -11.28 -1.48 -15.94
CA ASP A 284 -11.89 -0.68 -17.01
C ASP A 284 -10.87 0.13 -17.83
N VAL A 285 -9.58 0.01 -17.46
CA VAL A 285 -8.45 0.62 -18.16
C VAL A 285 -7.45 -0.45 -18.63
N ASP A 286 -6.50 -0.05 -19.46
CA ASP A 286 -5.48 -0.95 -20.00
C ASP A 286 -4.09 -0.66 -19.39
N GLY A 287 -3.25 -1.69 -19.39
CA GLY A 287 -1.84 -1.57 -19.08
C GLY A 287 -1.57 -1.25 -17.60
N ILE A 288 -0.47 -0.58 -17.34
CA ILE A 288 -0.02 -0.24 -15.98
C ILE A 288 -1.06 0.58 -15.19
N MET A 289 -1.97 1.26 -15.89
CA MET A 289 -3.06 1.99 -15.25
C MET A 289 -4.04 1.08 -14.51
N GLN A 290 -4.05 -0.22 -14.81
CA GLN A 290 -4.83 -1.20 -14.04
C GLN A 290 -4.32 -1.37 -12.60
N HIS A 291 -3.09 -0.93 -12.31
CA HIS A 291 -2.58 -0.89 -10.94
C HIS A 291 -3.41 0.01 -10.02
N PHE A 292 -4.07 1.04 -10.58
CA PHE A 292 -4.92 1.93 -9.79
C PHE A 292 -6.23 1.23 -9.39
N ALA A 293 -6.42 1.02 -8.09
CA ALA A 293 -7.53 0.29 -7.50
C ALA A 293 -8.92 0.80 -7.91
N PHE A 294 -9.03 2.10 -8.21
CA PHE A 294 -10.29 2.73 -8.68
C PHE A 294 -10.73 2.25 -10.07
N SER A 295 -9.84 1.60 -10.84
CA SER A 295 -10.16 0.99 -12.13
C SER A 295 -10.70 -0.44 -12.01
N TRP A 296 -10.64 -1.06 -10.83
CA TRP A 296 -11.05 -2.45 -10.65
C TRP A 296 -12.56 -2.58 -10.67
N GLN A 297 -13.06 -3.44 -11.57
CA GLN A 297 -14.48 -3.58 -11.78
C GLN A 297 -15.14 -4.42 -10.68
N MET A 298 -16.32 -3.96 -10.28
CA MET A 298 -17.15 -4.64 -9.28
C MET A 298 -18.56 -4.91 -9.82
N HIS A 299 -19.16 -6.01 -9.36
CA HIS A 299 -20.54 -6.37 -9.66
C HIS A 299 -21.19 -6.98 -8.41
N GLY A 300 -22.36 -6.43 -8.01
CA GLY A 300 -23.10 -6.91 -6.84
C GLY A 300 -22.30 -6.89 -5.52
N GLY A 301 -21.35 -5.95 -5.41
CA GLY A 301 -20.49 -5.81 -4.23
C GLY A 301 -19.31 -6.77 -4.19
N GLU A 302 -19.01 -7.50 -5.26
CA GLU A 302 -17.85 -8.36 -5.41
C GLU A 302 -16.99 -7.91 -6.61
N PHE A 303 -15.69 -8.24 -6.59
CA PHE A 303 -14.84 -8.01 -7.74
C PHE A 303 -15.31 -8.83 -8.95
N ALA A 304 -15.36 -8.20 -10.12
CA ALA A 304 -15.58 -8.88 -11.38
C ALA A 304 -14.32 -9.70 -11.72
N LYS A 305 -14.40 -11.03 -11.55
CA LYS A 305 -13.27 -11.92 -11.74
C LYS A 305 -12.93 -12.12 -13.22
N ALA A 306 -11.64 -12.15 -13.55
CA ALA A 306 -11.10 -12.66 -14.80
C ALA A 306 -10.67 -14.12 -14.62
N GLU A 307 -10.51 -14.85 -15.72
CA GLU A 307 -10.11 -16.27 -15.66
C GLU A 307 -8.64 -16.42 -15.26
N ASP A 308 -7.77 -15.55 -15.79
CA ASP A 308 -6.33 -15.58 -15.56
C ASP A 308 -5.71 -14.20 -15.83
N VAL A 309 -4.45 -14.02 -15.46
CA VAL A 309 -3.64 -12.85 -15.85
C VAL A 309 -3.35 -12.90 -17.35
N ALA A 310 -3.31 -11.74 -17.97
CA ALA A 310 -3.02 -11.61 -19.40
C ALA A 310 -1.63 -12.15 -19.77
N ASP A 311 -1.52 -12.78 -20.95
CA ASP A 311 -0.23 -13.29 -21.45
C ASP A 311 0.87 -12.22 -21.47
N SER A 312 0.51 -10.97 -21.74
CA SER A 312 1.44 -9.84 -21.72
C SER A 312 2.06 -9.61 -20.33
N SER A 313 1.29 -9.75 -19.25
CA SER A 313 1.78 -9.63 -17.88
C SER A 313 2.70 -10.78 -17.50
N VAL A 314 2.38 -12.01 -17.95
CA VAL A 314 3.24 -13.18 -17.76
C VAL A 314 4.57 -12.99 -18.50
N VAL A 315 4.55 -12.48 -19.74
CA VAL A 315 5.76 -12.20 -20.52
C VAL A 315 6.58 -11.09 -19.89
N PHE A 316 5.93 -10.02 -19.43
CA PHE A 316 6.59 -8.92 -18.72
C PHE A 316 7.30 -9.42 -17.45
N ASN A 317 6.59 -10.15 -16.61
CA ASN A 317 7.14 -10.72 -15.38
C ASN A 317 8.37 -11.60 -15.66
N LYS A 318 8.26 -12.54 -16.60
CA LYS A 318 9.38 -13.41 -16.97
C LYS A 318 10.58 -12.61 -17.50
N SER A 319 10.33 -11.57 -18.30
CA SER A 319 11.38 -10.74 -18.88
C SER A 319 12.08 -9.90 -17.81
N LEU A 320 11.31 -9.29 -16.90
CA LEU A 320 11.83 -8.48 -15.80
C LEU A 320 12.62 -9.33 -14.81
N ASN A 321 12.02 -10.42 -14.32
CA ASN A 321 12.67 -11.31 -13.35
C ASN A 321 13.90 -12.00 -13.97
N GLY A 322 13.83 -12.38 -15.25
CA GLY A 322 14.98 -12.95 -15.96
C GLY A 322 16.12 -11.95 -16.13
N TRP A 323 15.82 -10.69 -16.44
CA TRP A 323 16.83 -9.63 -16.49
C TRP A 323 17.45 -9.36 -15.13
N LEU A 324 16.63 -9.19 -14.08
CA LEU A 324 17.10 -8.99 -12.72
C LEU A 324 17.97 -10.15 -12.23
N SER A 325 17.58 -11.38 -12.50
CA SER A 325 18.36 -12.59 -12.14
C SER A 325 19.70 -12.68 -12.85
N GLY A 326 19.82 -12.08 -14.05
CA GLY A 326 21.07 -12.01 -14.80
C GLY A 326 22.07 -10.97 -14.28
N LEU A 327 21.68 -10.12 -13.32
CA LEU A 327 22.52 -9.08 -12.73
C LEU A 327 22.97 -9.48 -11.32
N SER A 328 24.23 -9.14 -10.96
CA SER A 328 24.66 -9.22 -9.55
C SER A 328 23.90 -8.18 -8.70
N LYS A 329 23.95 -8.35 -7.37
CA LYS A 329 23.37 -7.39 -6.43
C LYS A 329 23.88 -5.97 -6.68
N GLU A 330 25.19 -5.81 -6.80
CA GLU A 330 25.85 -4.54 -7.04
C GLU A 330 25.46 -3.93 -8.41
N GLN A 331 25.24 -4.75 -9.42
CA GLN A 331 24.77 -4.28 -10.73
C GLN A 331 23.33 -3.78 -10.67
N ARG A 332 22.45 -4.42 -9.89
CA ARG A 332 21.08 -3.96 -9.68
C ARG A 332 21.07 -2.62 -8.92
N GLU A 333 21.84 -2.51 -7.84
CA GLU A 333 22.02 -1.30 -7.06
C GLU A 333 22.47 -0.13 -7.96
N HIS A 334 23.57 -0.32 -8.72
CA HIS A 334 24.06 0.69 -9.64
C HIS A 334 23.03 1.08 -10.71
N ALA A 335 22.25 0.12 -11.21
CA ALA A 335 21.22 0.41 -12.21
C ALA A 335 20.08 1.25 -11.63
N VAL A 336 19.66 0.98 -10.40
CA VAL A 336 18.64 1.77 -9.68
C VAL A 336 19.17 3.16 -9.38
N ASP A 337 20.39 3.28 -8.81
CA ASP A 337 21.00 4.58 -8.50
C ASP A 337 21.18 5.44 -9.75
N ALA A 338 21.63 4.84 -10.84
CA ALA A 338 21.77 5.53 -12.11
C ALA A 338 20.42 6.02 -12.67
N LEU A 339 19.37 5.21 -12.58
CA LEU A 339 18.03 5.61 -12.99
C LEU A 339 17.54 6.81 -12.16
N PHE A 340 17.63 6.71 -10.84
CA PHE A 340 17.15 7.77 -9.96
C PHE A 340 18.00 9.02 -10.03
N SER A 341 19.32 8.93 -10.27
CA SER A 341 20.14 10.12 -10.54
C SER A 341 19.67 10.90 -11.77
N VAL A 342 19.16 10.22 -12.80
CA VAL A 342 18.57 10.87 -13.98
C VAL A 342 17.24 11.53 -13.64
N LEU A 343 16.38 10.88 -12.85
CA LEU A 343 15.09 11.45 -12.42
C LEU A 343 15.29 12.67 -11.51
N GLU A 344 16.18 12.58 -10.54
CA GLU A 344 16.53 13.65 -9.59
C GLU A 344 17.15 14.87 -10.28
N ALA A 345 17.84 14.68 -11.42
CA ALA A 345 18.36 15.79 -12.24
C ALA A 345 17.25 16.71 -12.80
N SER A 346 16.01 16.28 -12.81
CA SER A 346 14.85 17.13 -13.12
C SER A 346 14.65 18.26 -12.10
N GLY A 347 15.19 18.13 -10.89
CA GLY A 347 14.95 19.04 -9.76
C GLY A 347 13.56 18.86 -9.11
N ALA A 348 12.75 17.89 -9.57
CA ALA A 348 11.44 17.60 -9.03
C ALA A 348 11.53 16.53 -7.93
N GLY A 349 10.68 16.64 -6.91
CA GLY A 349 10.61 15.69 -5.81
C GLY A 349 9.69 14.50 -6.06
N SER A 350 8.89 14.52 -7.15
CA SER A 350 7.89 13.49 -7.45
C SER A 350 7.78 13.19 -8.95
N ILE A 351 7.19 12.03 -9.27
CA ILE A 351 6.94 11.63 -10.67
C ILE A 351 5.92 12.56 -11.34
N SER A 352 4.84 12.91 -10.65
CA SER A 352 3.84 13.83 -11.21
C SER A 352 4.44 15.22 -11.50
N ALA A 353 5.31 15.72 -10.63
CA ALA A 353 6.02 16.98 -10.85
C ALA A 353 6.95 16.91 -12.07
N ILE A 354 7.64 15.78 -12.32
CA ILE A 354 8.43 15.56 -13.54
C ILE A 354 7.53 15.64 -14.77
N VAL A 355 6.39 14.94 -14.74
CA VAL A 355 5.43 14.93 -15.85
C VAL A 355 4.85 16.32 -16.09
N ALA A 356 4.47 17.04 -15.04
CA ALA A 356 3.95 18.42 -15.13
C ALA A 356 4.97 19.42 -15.68
N ALA A 357 6.27 19.27 -15.32
CA ALA A 357 7.34 20.10 -15.87
C ALA A 357 7.55 19.87 -17.38
N GLY A 358 7.21 18.68 -17.88
CA GLY A 358 7.23 18.32 -19.29
C GLY A 358 8.61 18.48 -19.93
N PRO A 359 8.70 19.04 -21.17
CA PRO A 359 9.99 19.12 -21.90
C PRO A 359 11.07 19.99 -21.23
N LYS A 360 10.70 20.81 -20.25
CA LYS A 360 11.64 21.75 -19.60
C LYS A 360 12.77 21.04 -18.83
N VAL A 361 12.50 19.87 -18.28
CA VAL A 361 13.46 19.09 -17.46
C VAL A 361 14.29 18.10 -18.29
N ILE A 362 13.92 17.88 -19.56
CA ILE A 362 14.60 16.91 -20.44
C ILE A 362 16.10 17.22 -20.61
N PRO A 363 16.55 18.48 -20.80
CA PRO A 363 17.97 18.76 -21.01
C PRO A 363 18.85 18.31 -19.83
N GLU A 364 18.44 18.58 -18.60
CA GLU A 364 19.15 18.23 -17.37
C GLU A 364 19.19 16.70 -17.19
N MET A 365 18.05 16.04 -17.35
CA MET A 365 17.94 14.58 -17.30
C MET A 365 18.81 13.91 -18.37
N LEU A 366 18.78 14.44 -19.62
CA LEU A 366 19.59 13.92 -20.71
C LEU A 366 21.08 14.15 -20.46
N GLY A 367 21.45 15.32 -19.92
CA GLY A 367 22.84 15.63 -19.54
C GLY A 367 23.39 14.61 -18.54
N THR A 368 22.62 14.30 -17.50
CA THR A 368 22.98 13.28 -16.50
C THR A 368 23.05 11.89 -17.14
N TYR A 369 22.05 11.49 -17.93
CA TYR A 369 22.05 10.20 -18.63
C TYR A 369 23.27 10.02 -19.54
N VAL A 370 23.68 11.04 -20.30
CA VAL A 370 24.86 10.96 -21.17
C VAL A 370 26.15 10.84 -20.34
N GLY A 371 26.19 11.43 -19.15
CA GLY A 371 27.31 11.34 -18.20
C GLY A 371 27.48 9.98 -17.54
N LEU A 372 26.45 9.13 -17.53
CA LEU A 372 26.51 7.80 -16.94
C LEU A 372 27.52 6.88 -17.64
N SER A 373 27.97 5.84 -16.91
CA SER A 373 28.78 4.78 -17.51
C SER A 373 28.06 4.07 -18.65
N SER A 374 28.80 3.45 -19.56
CA SER A 374 28.22 2.65 -20.64
C SER A 374 27.45 1.43 -20.13
N ALA A 375 27.80 0.92 -18.93
CA ALA A 375 27.10 -0.19 -18.28
C ALA A 375 25.75 0.27 -17.74
N ASP A 376 25.69 1.41 -17.04
CA ASP A 376 24.45 1.95 -16.46
C ASP A 376 23.45 2.34 -17.54
N ARG A 377 23.90 3.03 -18.61
CA ARG A 377 23.06 3.33 -19.77
C ARG A 377 22.47 2.07 -20.42
N ARG A 378 23.27 1.00 -20.49
CA ARG A 378 22.79 -0.30 -21.05
C ARG A 378 21.71 -0.89 -20.17
N ASN A 379 21.88 -0.88 -18.86
CA ASN A 379 20.89 -1.40 -17.90
C ASN A 379 19.59 -0.60 -17.95
N ILE A 380 19.66 0.74 -17.95
CA ILE A 380 18.47 1.60 -18.09
C ILE A 380 17.76 1.33 -19.42
N ASN A 381 18.50 1.25 -20.54
CA ASN A 381 17.92 0.97 -21.83
C ASN A 381 17.26 -0.42 -21.89
N GLN A 382 17.84 -1.43 -21.25
CA GLN A 382 17.27 -2.76 -21.17
C GLN A 382 15.94 -2.76 -20.38
N ALA A 383 15.89 -2.08 -19.23
CA ALA A 383 14.66 -1.89 -18.46
C ALA A 383 13.57 -1.19 -19.30
N LEU A 384 13.94 -0.11 -20.00
CA LEU A 384 13.01 0.60 -20.90
C LEU A 384 12.50 -0.27 -22.03
N VAL A 385 13.33 -1.12 -22.62
CA VAL A 385 12.91 -2.06 -23.67
C VAL A 385 11.91 -3.08 -23.13
N ILE A 386 12.12 -3.61 -21.92
CA ILE A 386 11.18 -4.55 -21.27
C ILE A 386 9.82 -3.86 -21.05
N LEU A 387 9.81 -2.63 -20.54
CA LEU A 387 8.58 -1.85 -20.33
C LEU A 387 7.86 -1.55 -21.65
N LEU A 388 8.60 -1.15 -22.70
CA LEU A 388 8.03 -0.87 -24.01
C LEU A 388 7.45 -2.13 -24.66
N GLN A 389 8.11 -3.27 -24.54
CA GLN A 389 7.60 -4.55 -25.04
C GLN A 389 6.29 -4.93 -24.36
N ALA A 390 6.20 -4.75 -23.05
CA ALA A 390 4.96 -4.96 -22.30
C ALA A 390 3.83 -4.04 -22.79
N ALA A 391 4.11 -2.75 -22.98
CA ALA A 391 3.14 -1.78 -23.47
C ALA A 391 2.65 -2.10 -24.91
N LEU A 392 3.55 -2.55 -25.80
CA LEU A 392 3.21 -2.89 -27.20
C LEU A 392 2.46 -4.23 -27.33
N ALA A 393 2.76 -5.21 -26.50
CA ALA A 393 2.10 -6.52 -26.52
C ALA A 393 0.59 -6.42 -26.23
N ARG A 394 0.13 -5.34 -25.63
CA ARG A 394 -1.25 -5.07 -25.23
C ARG A 394 -2.13 -4.40 -26.27
N ASN A 395 -1.57 -3.97 -27.40
CA ASN A 395 -2.34 -3.25 -28.42
C ASN A 395 -2.72 -4.18 -29.59
N PRO A 396 -3.86 -4.95 -29.50
CA PRO A 396 -4.23 -5.90 -30.57
C PRO A 396 -4.56 -5.20 -31.90
N LYS A 397 -4.67 -3.86 -31.91
CA LYS A 397 -4.88 -3.06 -33.14
C LYS A 397 -3.61 -2.86 -33.97
N VAL A 398 -2.42 -3.04 -33.40
CA VAL A 398 -1.13 -2.89 -34.12
C VAL A 398 -0.71 -4.19 -34.82
N GLN A 399 -1.22 -5.36 -34.40
CA GLN A 399 -0.89 -6.64 -35.02
C GLN A 399 -1.71 -6.99 -36.30
N ARG A 400 -2.62 -6.09 -36.75
CA ARG A 400 -3.45 -6.29 -37.97
C ARG A 400 -3.16 -5.23 -39.03
N LYS A 401 -1.91 -4.89 -39.29
CA LYS A 401 -1.50 -4.16 -40.48
C LYS A 401 -0.31 -4.82 -41.14
#